data_666dd49b759e887469d467d58bad931f
#
_entry.id   666dd49b759e887469d467d58bad931f
#
_cell.length_a   1.000
_cell.length_b   1.000
_cell.length_c   1.000
_cell.angle_alpha   90.00
_cell.angle_beta   90.00
_cell.angle_gamma   90.00
#
_symmetry.space_group_name_H-M   'P 1'
#
loop_
_entity.id
_entity.type
_entity.pdbx_description
1 polymer ?
#
loop_
_entity_poly.entity_id
_entity_poly.type
_entity_poly.pdbx_seq_one_letter_code
_entity_poly.pdbx_strand_id
1 'polypeptide(L)'
;MKRAGKMLVIGLFSLLLSGCMFTTPETSLYRLPKLAGEYESLESQIDALLTNGAEYAAPTSGSNLRSVQMIDLDGDGSEEAVAFFRRASDKKPMKIYIFKADGDSYERYAVIEGASSQIYSVNYADLDGDGLKEILVGYKSSSDVQGLAIYPLSPGTSESLLTTGYSRYANLDMNGDGKQELLIICSDEESTARVDYYDWDDGALHAKSSLRLSASVAELSRLTAGTLTGGENALFVTGVTGDNLTVTDVLALKGGRLQNIALGADANQVPAEEIFLGLFPRDENSDGVTEAPKTRPLQRFDRESELQYYVVWEQYSIDGTVTDVQSCFHNVADGWSLVLPDEWDKDHLTVERSAGSGETAVSFYRAGEGGLREKLLTVYTLTGEAREGLANIGSRFVLTQQVEAVYAARIGDAWNITLDEQSLRERFSLITAEWTMGDN
;
A
#
# COMPACT_ATOMS: atom_id res chain seq x y z
N MET A 1 16.37 -81.01 6.15
CA MET A 1 15.86 -79.77 5.48
C MET A 1 15.55 -78.59 6.44
N LYS A 2 15.30 -78.76 7.72
CA LYS A 2 14.98 -77.64 8.65
C LYS A 2 16.16 -76.78 9.15
N ARG A 3 17.44 -77.26 9.01
CA ARG A 3 18.63 -76.52 9.45
C ARG A 3 19.23 -75.61 8.34
N ALA A 4 19.08 -75.95 7.05
CA ALA A 4 19.54 -75.13 5.96
C ALA A 4 18.70 -73.86 5.75
N GLY A 5 17.37 -73.93 5.98
CA GLY A 5 16.49 -72.76 5.91
C GLY A 5 16.76 -71.66 6.98
N LYS A 6 17.19 -72.08 8.18
CA LYS A 6 17.50 -71.11 9.26
C LYS A 6 18.84 -70.38 9.01
N MET A 7 19.80 -71.01 8.39
CA MET A 7 21.07 -70.35 8.02
C MET A 7 20.87 -69.39 6.83
N LEU A 8 19.97 -69.70 5.89
CA LEU A 8 19.66 -68.80 4.79
C LEU A 8 18.93 -67.51 5.24
N VAL A 9 17.99 -67.64 6.20
CA VAL A 9 17.28 -66.48 6.79
C VAL A 9 18.19 -65.58 7.61
N ILE A 10 19.17 -66.15 8.37
CA ILE A 10 20.15 -65.38 9.12
C ILE A 10 21.12 -64.67 8.19
N GLY A 11 21.56 -65.29 7.08
CA GLY A 11 22.37 -64.68 6.06
C GLY A 11 21.70 -63.53 5.32
N LEU A 12 20.37 -63.64 5.04
CA LEU A 12 19.60 -62.59 4.40
C LEU A 12 19.31 -61.41 5.35
N PHE A 13 19.18 -61.65 6.67
CA PHE A 13 19.01 -60.60 7.67
C PHE A 13 20.28 -59.84 7.96
N SER A 14 21.45 -60.47 7.77
CA SER A 14 22.77 -59.81 7.91
C SER A 14 23.10 -58.90 6.74
N LEU A 15 22.53 -59.13 5.55
CA LEU A 15 22.66 -58.30 4.37
C LEU A 15 21.81 -57.03 4.42
N LEU A 16 20.74 -57.01 5.21
CA LEU A 16 19.85 -55.87 5.41
C LEU A 16 20.38 -54.86 6.45
N LEU A 17 21.46 -55.23 7.20
CA LEU A 17 22.10 -54.36 8.21
C LEU A 17 23.36 -53.68 7.72
N SER A 18 23.79 -53.92 6.48
CA SER A 18 24.82 -53.09 5.84
C SER A 18 24.20 -51.79 5.29
N GLY A 19 23.52 -51.05 6.15
CA GLY A 19 23.18 -49.66 5.93
C GLY A 19 24.46 -48.89 5.67
N CYS A 20 24.57 -48.28 4.51
CA CYS A 20 25.64 -47.38 4.12
C CYS A 20 25.91 -46.38 5.24
N MET A 21 26.99 -46.56 5.97
CA MET A 21 27.64 -45.49 6.69
C MET A 21 28.19 -44.49 5.64
N PHE A 22 27.34 -43.67 5.06
CA PHE A 22 27.79 -42.42 4.49
C PHE A 22 28.09 -41.49 5.69
N THR A 23 29.28 -41.61 6.23
CA THR A 23 29.88 -40.56 7.05
C THR A 23 30.19 -39.40 6.12
N THR A 24 29.21 -38.60 5.81
CA THR A 24 29.50 -37.23 5.34
C THR A 24 30.21 -36.54 6.50
N PRO A 25 31.44 -36.04 6.30
CA PRO A 25 32.14 -35.32 7.36
C PRO A 25 31.26 -34.17 7.78
N GLU A 26 31.05 -33.98 9.11
CA GLU A 26 30.21 -32.89 9.67
C GLU A 26 30.56 -31.50 9.12
N THR A 27 31.80 -31.32 8.65
CA THR A 27 32.24 -30.09 7.97
C THR A 27 31.57 -29.83 6.63
N SER A 28 30.94 -30.84 5.98
CA SER A 28 30.18 -30.62 4.74
C SER A 28 28.77 -30.15 4.96
N LEU A 29 28.23 -30.34 6.17
CA LEU A 29 26.88 -29.87 6.58
C LEU A 29 26.87 -28.39 6.96
N TYR A 30 28.03 -27.80 7.20
CA TYR A 30 28.21 -26.37 7.52
C TYR A 30 28.88 -25.56 6.40
N ARG A 31 28.95 -26.10 5.19
CA ARG A 31 29.30 -25.24 4.05
C ARG A 31 28.11 -24.32 3.78
N LEU A 32 28.32 -23.03 4.02
CA LEU A 32 27.45 -21.99 3.47
C LEU A 32 27.24 -22.30 1.98
N PRO A 33 26.02 -22.16 1.43
CA PRO A 33 25.82 -22.28 0.00
C PRO A 33 26.88 -21.44 -0.71
N LYS A 34 27.65 -22.05 -1.63
CA LYS A 34 28.53 -21.25 -2.48
C LYS A 34 27.64 -20.32 -3.28
N LEU A 35 27.94 -19.05 -3.23
CA LEU A 35 27.38 -18.08 -4.15
C LEU A 35 27.59 -18.57 -5.58
N ALA A 36 26.65 -18.32 -6.47
CA ALA A 36 26.89 -18.51 -7.90
C ALA A 36 28.13 -17.72 -8.31
N GLY A 37 28.94 -18.24 -9.23
CA GLY A 37 30.28 -17.66 -9.56
C GLY A 37 30.22 -16.18 -9.95
N GLU A 38 29.09 -15.75 -10.51
CA GLU A 38 28.79 -14.34 -10.85
C GLU A 38 28.84 -13.41 -9.64
N TYR A 39 28.36 -13.86 -8.48
CA TYR A 39 28.34 -13.04 -7.25
C TYR A 39 29.68 -13.03 -6.50
N GLU A 40 30.61 -13.95 -6.80
CA GLU A 40 31.97 -13.95 -6.18
C GLU A 40 32.76 -12.68 -6.55
N SER A 41 32.58 -12.17 -7.77
CA SER A 41 33.22 -10.91 -8.20
C SER A 41 32.61 -9.69 -7.51
N LEU A 42 31.29 -9.67 -7.36
CA LEU A 42 30.56 -8.60 -6.65
C LEU A 42 30.98 -8.57 -5.17
N GLU A 43 30.97 -9.73 -4.50
CA GLU A 43 31.41 -9.86 -3.11
C GLU A 43 32.84 -9.35 -2.92
N SER A 44 33.76 -9.73 -3.80
CA SER A 44 35.15 -9.26 -3.74
C SER A 44 35.30 -7.75 -3.87
N GLN A 45 34.50 -7.12 -4.73
CA GLN A 45 34.51 -5.65 -4.89
C GLN A 45 33.91 -4.94 -3.68
N ILE A 46 32.82 -5.48 -3.12
CA ILE A 46 32.20 -4.98 -1.91
C ILE A 46 33.16 -5.10 -0.72
N ASP A 47 33.82 -6.24 -0.55
CA ASP A 47 34.81 -6.48 0.50
C ASP A 47 35.99 -5.53 0.39
N ALA A 48 36.43 -5.21 -0.82
CA ALA A 48 37.47 -4.21 -1.04
C ALA A 48 37.04 -2.81 -0.57
N LEU A 49 35.76 -2.42 -0.78
CA LEU A 49 35.22 -1.15 -0.27
C LEU A 49 35.19 -1.13 1.27
N LEU A 50 34.72 -2.20 1.90
CA LEU A 50 34.65 -2.35 3.36
C LEU A 50 36.06 -2.31 3.98
N THR A 51 37.01 -3.03 3.40
CA THR A 51 38.42 -3.05 3.84
C THR A 51 39.07 -1.65 3.75
N ASN A 52 38.63 -0.84 2.77
CA ASN A 52 39.07 0.53 2.60
C ASN A 52 38.30 1.55 3.46
N GLY A 53 37.55 1.11 4.48
CA GLY A 53 36.90 1.94 5.46
C GLY A 53 35.53 2.49 5.05
N ALA A 54 34.86 1.87 4.07
CA ALA A 54 33.46 2.09 3.82
C ALA A 54 32.61 1.27 4.80
N GLU A 55 31.45 1.77 5.17
CA GLU A 55 30.45 1.09 5.97
C GLU A 55 29.14 1.03 5.20
N TYR A 56 28.36 -0.04 5.37
CA TYR A 56 27.04 -0.10 4.77
C TYR A 56 26.14 1.03 5.28
N ALA A 57 25.37 1.63 4.37
CA ALA A 57 24.47 2.73 4.66
C ALA A 57 23.14 2.58 3.90
N ALA A 58 22.39 1.56 4.29
CA ALA A 58 21.07 1.28 3.72
C ALA A 58 20.13 2.49 3.81
N PRO A 59 19.19 2.66 2.86
CA PRO A 59 18.08 3.57 3.00
C PRO A 59 17.26 3.24 4.26
N THR A 60 16.69 4.25 4.91
CA THR A 60 16.02 4.10 6.21
C THR A 60 14.50 4.14 6.12
N SER A 61 13.95 4.43 4.93
CA SER A 61 12.51 4.52 4.67
C SER A 61 12.17 4.08 3.24
N GLY A 62 10.90 3.86 2.96
CA GLY A 62 10.41 3.37 1.68
C GLY A 62 10.48 1.85 1.55
N SER A 63 10.26 1.33 0.34
CA SER A 63 10.23 -0.12 0.05
C SER A 63 11.63 -0.73 -0.14
N ASN A 64 12.63 0.08 -0.48
CA ASN A 64 13.98 -0.36 -0.89
C ASN A 64 14.99 -0.19 0.26
N LEU A 65 14.90 -1.04 1.30
CA LEU A 65 15.65 -0.89 2.56
C LEU A 65 16.97 -1.68 2.64
N ARG A 66 17.34 -2.45 1.62
CA ARG A 66 18.54 -3.27 1.65
C ARG A 66 19.79 -2.46 1.33
N SER A 67 20.93 -2.82 1.96
CA SER A 67 22.23 -2.19 1.67
C SER A 67 22.78 -2.54 0.30
N VAL A 68 22.35 -3.66 -0.27
CA VAL A 68 22.63 -4.09 -1.64
C VAL A 68 21.31 -4.53 -2.24
N GLN A 69 20.95 -3.95 -3.37
CA GLN A 69 19.69 -4.22 -4.08
C GLN A 69 20.02 -4.73 -5.46
N MET A 70 19.32 -5.77 -5.87
CA MET A 70 19.44 -6.33 -7.22
C MET A 70 18.22 -5.87 -8.00
N ILE A 71 18.44 -5.17 -9.10
CA ILE A 71 17.38 -4.57 -9.90
C ILE A 71 17.84 -4.38 -11.35
N ASP A 72 17.00 -4.76 -12.29
CA ASP A 72 17.18 -4.48 -13.72
C ASP A 72 16.95 -2.98 -13.97
N LEU A 73 18.04 -2.22 -14.08
CA LEU A 73 18.03 -0.77 -14.27
C LEU A 73 17.98 -0.36 -15.74
N ASP A 74 18.44 -1.21 -16.65
CA ASP A 74 18.54 -0.89 -18.08
C ASP A 74 17.62 -1.72 -18.98
N GLY A 75 16.77 -2.55 -18.37
CA GLY A 75 15.73 -3.30 -19.09
C GLY A 75 16.29 -4.47 -19.93
N ASP A 76 17.55 -4.87 -19.74
CA ASP A 76 18.18 -5.93 -20.53
C ASP A 76 17.86 -7.35 -20.00
N GLY A 77 17.17 -7.44 -18.86
CA GLY A 77 16.77 -8.67 -18.18
C GLY A 77 17.81 -9.22 -17.21
N SER A 78 18.97 -8.57 -17.08
CA SER A 78 19.98 -8.83 -16.05
C SER A 78 19.83 -7.80 -14.93
N GLU A 79 20.10 -8.20 -13.68
CA GLU A 79 19.98 -7.27 -12.56
C GLU A 79 21.32 -6.58 -12.29
N GLU A 80 21.29 -5.24 -12.15
CA GLU A 80 22.39 -4.46 -11.59
C GLU A 80 22.38 -4.55 -10.06
N ALA A 81 23.58 -4.56 -9.46
CA ALA A 81 23.71 -4.43 -8.02
C ALA A 81 23.90 -2.97 -7.61
N VAL A 82 22.95 -2.44 -6.88
CA VAL A 82 23.01 -1.08 -6.30
C VAL A 82 23.38 -1.20 -4.82
N ALA A 83 24.58 -0.73 -4.46
CA ALA A 83 25.13 -0.91 -3.12
C ALA A 83 25.38 0.45 -2.42
N PHE A 84 24.87 0.57 -1.20
CA PHE A 84 24.85 1.82 -0.43
C PHE A 84 25.92 1.79 0.65
N PHE A 85 26.80 2.78 0.62
CA PHE A 85 27.91 2.90 1.58
C PHE A 85 28.04 4.33 2.13
N ARG A 86 28.68 4.39 3.27
CA ARG A 86 29.14 5.64 3.89
C ARG A 86 30.64 5.55 4.11
N ARG A 87 31.37 6.63 3.76
CA ARG A 87 32.77 6.83 4.12
C ARG A 87 32.90 8.16 4.84
N ALA A 88 32.95 8.13 6.18
CA ALA A 88 32.88 9.31 7.01
C ALA A 88 34.04 10.30 6.80
N SER A 89 35.19 9.83 6.29
CA SER A 89 36.35 10.66 5.99
C SER A 89 36.20 11.54 4.74
N ASP A 90 35.25 11.23 3.88
CA ASP A 90 35.08 11.89 2.59
C ASP A 90 34.23 13.16 2.70
N LYS A 91 34.49 14.15 1.84
CA LYS A 91 33.66 15.37 1.74
C LYS A 91 32.22 15.07 1.33
N LYS A 92 32.01 14.04 0.54
CA LYS A 92 30.71 13.47 0.15
C LYS A 92 30.65 12.07 0.72
N PRO A 93 30.22 11.89 1.97
CA PRO A 93 30.33 10.62 2.69
C PRO A 93 29.42 9.53 2.16
N MET A 94 28.25 9.87 1.60
CA MET A 94 27.34 8.88 1.06
C MET A 94 27.75 8.50 -0.35
N LYS A 95 27.83 7.18 -0.59
CA LYS A 95 28.22 6.59 -1.87
C LYS A 95 27.20 5.54 -2.27
N ILE A 96 26.71 5.62 -3.50
CA ILE A 96 25.91 4.58 -4.10
C ILE A 96 26.72 4.02 -5.26
N TYR A 97 27.15 2.77 -5.15
CA TYR A 97 27.87 2.07 -6.20
C TYR A 97 26.89 1.24 -7.03
N ILE A 98 27.00 1.35 -8.33
CA ILE A 98 26.23 0.57 -9.27
C ILE A 98 27.21 -0.37 -9.96
N PHE A 99 26.93 -1.67 -9.87
CA PHE A 99 27.70 -2.71 -10.52
C PHE A 99 26.82 -3.37 -11.56
N LYS A 100 27.33 -3.46 -12.79
CA LYS A 100 26.64 -4.09 -13.91
C LYS A 100 27.23 -5.48 -14.17
N ALA A 101 26.38 -6.43 -14.54
CA ALA A 101 26.80 -7.75 -14.95
C ALA A 101 27.57 -7.68 -16.28
N ASP A 102 28.73 -8.36 -16.35
CA ASP A 102 29.49 -8.57 -17.57
C ASP A 102 29.90 -10.06 -17.64
N GLY A 103 29.14 -10.86 -18.39
CA GLY A 103 29.24 -12.30 -18.42
C GLY A 103 29.03 -12.92 -17.03
N ASP A 104 30.05 -13.64 -16.53
CA ASP A 104 30.02 -14.30 -15.21
C ASP A 104 30.57 -13.41 -14.08
N SER A 105 30.64 -12.10 -14.27
CA SER A 105 31.20 -11.15 -13.29
C SER A 105 30.37 -9.86 -13.20
N TYR A 106 30.56 -9.14 -12.10
CA TYR A 106 30.07 -7.78 -11.93
C TYR A 106 31.21 -6.79 -12.01
N GLU A 107 31.03 -5.70 -12.76
CA GLU A 107 31.99 -4.61 -12.83
C GLU A 107 31.35 -3.30 -12.34
N ARG A 108 32.16 -2.46 -11.68
CA ARG A 108 31.66 -1.15 -11.24
C ARG A 108 31.35 -0.26 -12.44
N TYR A 109 30.09 0.03 -12.63
CA TYR A 109 29.58 0.85 -13.72
C TYR A 109 29.55 2.34 -13.36
N ALA A 110 28.98 2.68 -12.17
CA ALA A 110 28.79 4.06 -11.75
C ALA A 110 28.99 4.23 -10.24
N VAL A 111 29.22 5.49 -9.83
CA VAL A 111 29.23 5.91 -8.43
C VAL A 111 28.48 7.24 -8.30
N ILE A 112 27.47 7.28 -7.44
CA ILE A 112 26.77 8.49 -7.03
C ILE A 112 27.34 8.94 -5.68
N GLU A 113 27.67 10.22 -5.55
CA GLU A 113 28.27 10.78 -4.36
C GLU A 113 27.35 11.86 -3.74
N GLY A 114 26.90 11.67 -2.50
CA GLY A 114 26.06 12.57 -1.75
C GLY A 114 26.76 13.23 -0.57
N ALA A 115 26.52 14.53 -0.35
CA ALA A 115 27.07 15.28 0.77
C ALA A 115 26.24 15.10 2.06
N SER A 116 25.05 14.50 2.00
CA SER A 116 24.18 14.28 3.16
C SER A 116 24.77 13.28 4.14
N SER A 117 24.26 13.28 5.37
CA SER A 117 24.67 12.34 6.41
C SER A 117 24.00 10.97 6.29
N GLN A 118 22.86 10.87 5.58
CA GLN A 118 22.03 9.68 5.51
C GLN A 118 21.20 9.64 4.20
N ILE A 119 21.06 8.44 3.63
CA ILE A 119 20.06 8.15 2.61
C ILE A 119 18.76 7.82 3.33
N TYR A 120 17.72 8.57 3.02
CA TYR A 120 16.39 8.36 3.59
C TYR A 120 15.62 7.32 2.79
N SER A 121 15.52 7.52 1.48
CA SER A 121 14.81 6.61 0.56
C SER A 121 15.53 6.50 -0.77
N VAL A 122 15.26 5.43 -1.50
CA VAL A 122 15.67 5.27 -2.89
C VAL A 122 14.52 4.68 -3.70
N ASN A 123 14.36 5.16 -4.92
CA ASN A 123 13.42 4.61 -5.90
C ASN A 123 14.06 4.63 -7.29
N TYR A 124 13.45 3.93 -8.24
CA TYR A 124 13.95 3.76 -9.60
C TYR A 124 12.79 3.96 -10.57
N ALA A 125 12.98 4.82 -11.56
CA ALA A 125 11.91 5.19 -12.50
C ALA A 125 12.53 5.61 -13.84
N ASP A 126 11.96 5.19 -14.94
CA ASP A 126 12.28 5.68 -16.27
C ASP A 126 11.51 6.99 -16.50
N LEU A 127 12.21 8.12 -16.31
CA LEU A 127 11.62 9.45 -16.38
C LEU A 127 11.75 10.08 -17.77
N ASP A 128 12.70 9.62 -18.57
CA ASP A 128 12.96 10.18 -19.90
C ASP A 128 12.49 9.27 -21.05
N GLY A 129 12.10 8.04 -20.73
CA GLY A 129 11.56 7.06 -21.68
C GLY A 129 12.64 6.40 -22.55
N ASP A 130 13.91 6.41 -22.11
CA ASP A 130 15.01 5.78 -22.85
C ASP A 130 15.19 4.29 -22.51
N GLY A 131 14.41 3.78 -21.55
CA GLY A 131 14.45 2.41 -21.05
C GLY A 131 15.43 2.21 -19.90
N LEU A 132 16.24 3.21 -19.55
CA LEU A 132 17.11 3.19 -18.37
C LEU A 132 16.37 3.85 -17.20
N LYS A 133 16.48 3.27 -16.01
CA LYS A 133 15.83 3.86 -14.84
C LYS A 133 16.76 4.87 -14.17
N GLU A 134 16.26 6.08 -13.98
CA GLU A 134 16.87 7.07 -13.09
C GLU A 134 16.80 6.60 -11.65
N ILE A 135 17.77 7.03 -10.86
CA ILE A 135 17.89 6.73 -9.44
C ILE A 135 17.46 7.94 -8.63
N LEU A 136 16.30 7.84 -7.98
CA LEU A 136 15.70 8.87 -7.16
C LEU A 136 16.15 8.68 -5.71
N VAL A 137 17.00 9.58 -5.21
CA VAL A 137 17.60 9.45 -3.88
C VAL A 137 17.06 10.53 -2.95
N GLY A 138 16.30 10.13 -1.95
CA GLY A 138 15.90 10.97 -0.84
C GLY A 138 17.01 11.04 0.21
N TYR A 139 17.54 12.22 0.46
CA TYR A 139 18.52 12.49 1.50
C TYR A 139 17.87 13.15 2.71
N LYS A 140 18.35 12.81 3.90
CA LYS A 140 17.94 13.45 5.15
C LYS A 140 19.15 14.08 5.82
N SER A 141 19.13 15.40 6.00
CA SER A 141 20.20 16.15 6.65
C SER A 141 19.89 16.46 8.11
N SER A 142 18.60 16.60 8.47
CA SER A 142 18.08 16.78 9.83
C SER A 142 16.65 16.23 9.92
N SER A 143 16.00 16.39 11.09
CA SER A 143 14.60 15.97 11.24
C SER A 143 13.67 16.61 10.20
N ASP A 144 13.96 17.86 9.82
CA ASP A 144 13.04 18.70 9.05
C ASP A 144 13.55 19.04 7.63
N VAL A 145 14.80 18.66 7.30
CA VAL A 145 15.42 18.96 6.00
C VAL A 145 15.61 17.67 5.22
N GLN A 146 14.78 17.50 4.21
CA GLN A 146 14.88 16.40 3.24
C GLN A 146 15.15 17.00 1.85
N GLY A 147 16.08 16.37 1.13
CA GLY A 147 16.41 16.71 -0.26
C GLY A 147 16.23 15.51 -1.16
N LEU A 148 15.61 15.69 -2.31
CA LEU A 148 15.51 14.71 -3.38
C LEU A 148 16.54 15.05 -4.44
N ALA A 149 17.35 14.08 -4.85
CA ALA A 149 18.23 14.20 -5.99
C ALA A 149 17.97 13.02 -6.96
N ILE A 150 17.95 13.32 -8.24
CA ILE A 150 17.68 12.37 -9.31
C ILE A 150 18.95 12.23 -10.14
N TYR A 151 19.37 11.00 -10.38
CA TYR A 151 20.60 10.69 -11.10
C TYR A 151 20.30 9.78 -12.29
N PRO A 152 20.91 10.06 -13.47
CA PRO A 152 20.80 9.17 -14.60
C PRO A 152 21.63 7.92 -14.38
N LEU A 153 21.25 6.83 -15.00
CA LEU A 153 22.09 5.63 -15.10
C LEU A 153 23.18 5.86 -16.16
N SER A 154 24.31 6.42 -15.76
CA SER A 154 25.42 6.73 -16.67
C SER A 154 26.76 6.26 -16.11
N PRO A 155 27.74 5.83 -16.95
CA PRO A 155 29.01 5.33 -16.47
C PRO A 155 29.84 6.41 -15.78
N GLY A 156 30.59 6.00 -14.75
CA GLY A 156 31.50 6.88 -14.02
C GLY A 156 30.87 7.54 -12.81
N THR A 157 31.11 8.83 -12.60
CA THR A 157 30.49 9.60 -11.51
C THR A 157 29.31 10.37 -12.05
N SER A 158 28.10 10.05 -11.57
CA SER A 158 26.86 10.67 -12.03
C SER A 158 26.65 12.03 -11.36
N GLU A 159 26.32 13.04 -12.18
CA GLU A 159 25.80 14.32 -11.71
C GLU A 159 24.26 14.27 -11.65
N SER A 160 23.65 15.01 -10.70
CA SER A 160 22.20 15.00 -10.56
C SER A 160 21.50 15.78 -11.67
N LEU A 161 20.45 15.20 -12.24
CA LEU A 161 19.53 15.85 -13.18
C LEU A 161 18.67 16.90 -12.48
N LEU A 162 18.27 16.62 -11.24
CA LEU A 162 17.46 17.50 -10.40
C LEU A 162 17.91 17.36 -8.95
N THR A 163 17.95 18.48 -8.23
CA THR A 163 18.07 18.51 -6.77
C THR A 163 17.10 19.53 -6.21
N THR A 164 16.21 19.09 -5.31
CA THR A 164 15.18 19.96 -4.70
C THR A 164 14.85 19.51 -3.28
N GLY A 165 14.21 20.38 -2.50
CA GLY A 165 13.59 20.01 -1.23
C GLY A 165 12.30 19.25 -1.47
N TYR A 166 11.97 18.30 -0.60
CA TYR A 166 10.71 17.57 -0.66
C TYR A 166 10.25 17.14 0.73
N SER A 167 8.96 16.82 0.83
CA SER A 167 8.37 16.15 1.99
C SER A 167 7.83 14.77 1.60
N ARG A 168 7.21 14.67 0.43
CA ARG A 168 6.75 13.44 -0.23
C ARG A 168 6.98 13.58 -1.73
N TYR A 169 7.01 12.48 -2.44
CA TYR A 169 6.95 12.47 -3.90
C TYR A 169 6.27 11.20 -4.41
N ALA A 170 5.75 11.27 -5.61
CA ALA A 170 5.26 10.13 -6.36
C ALA A 170 5.79 10.21 -7.79
N ASN A 171 6.00 9.07 -8.41
CA ASN A 171 6.31 8.95 -9.83
C ASN A 171 5.28 8.02 -10.47
N LEU A 172 4.65 8.48 -11.53
CA LEU A 172 3.67 7.73 -12.31
C LEU A 172 3.50 8.37 -13.68
N ASP A 173 3.10 7.56 -14.65
CA ASP A 173 2.75 8.05 -15.99
C ASP A 173 1.40 8.78 -15.94
N MET A 174 1.43 10.10 -15.74
CA MET A 174 0.23 10.95 -15.60
C MET A 174 -0.45 11.27 -16.92
N ASN A 175 0.32 11.28 -18.00
CA ASN A 175 -0.13 11.73 -19.32
C ASN A 175 -0.42 10.56 -20.29
N GLY A 176 -0.03 9.34 -19.94
CA GLY A 176 -0.23 8.13 -20.73
C GLY A 176 0.76 7.97 -21.89
N ASP A 177 1.93 8.61 -21.83
CA ASP A 177 2.94 8.57 -22.92
C ASP A 177 3.99 7.44 -22.72
N GLY A 178 3.91 6.72 -21.60
CA GLY A 178 4.79 5.60 -21.24
C GLY A 178 6.01 6.01 -20.43
N LYS A 179 6.25 7.30 -20.19
CA LYS A 179 7.25 7.81 -19.26
C LYS A 179 6.63 8.07 -17.91
N GLN A 180 7.47 8.15 -16.90
CA GLN A 180 6.98 8.50 -15.56
C GLN A 180 7.25 9.97 -15.24
N GLU A 181 6.21 10.70 -14.95
CA GLU A 181 6.34 12.04 -14.41
C GLU A 181 6.54 12.02 -12.90
N LEU A 182 7.02 13.16 -12.39
CA LEU A 182 7.35 13.31 -10.98
C LEU A 182 6.47 14.38 -10.35
N LEU A 183 5.77 14.00 -9.27
CA LEU A 183 5.01 14.91 -8.43
C LEU A 183 5.72 15.07 -7.10
N ILE A 184 6.29 16.27 -6.85
CA ILE A 184 7.04 16.56 -5.63
C ILE A 184 6.18 17.44 -4.72
N ILE A 185 5.92 16.95 -3.51
CA ILE A 185 5.17 17.68 -2.50
C ILE A 185 6.15 18.33 -1.52
N CYS A 186 6.01 19.63 -1.32
CA CYS A 186 6.79 20.41 -0.38
C CYS A 186 5.89 21.37 0.39
N SER A 187 6.40 21.91 1.50
CA SER A 187 5.75 23.01 2.21
C SER A 187 6.01 24.33 1.47
N ASP A 188 5.00 25.17 1.31
CA ASP A 188 5.17 26.53 0.85
C ASP A 188 5.52 27.48 2.01
N GLU A 189 5.65 28.79 1.72
CA GLU A 189 5.99 29.82 2.70
C GLU A 189 4.91 29.98 3.80
N GLU A 190 3.67 29.56 3.53
CA GLU A 190 2.53 29.60 4.44
C GLU A 190 2.33 28.29 5.20
N SER A 191 3.27 27.33 5.08
CA SER A 191 3.20 25.97 5.64
C SER A 191 2.09 25.09 5.06
N THR A 192 1.52 25.47 3.93
CA THR A 192 0.56 24.66 3.18
C THR A 192 1.32 23.69 2.29
N ALA A 193 0.77 22.51 2.06
CA ALA A 193 1.36 21.59 1.10
C ALA A 193 1.11 22.08 -0.34
N ARG A 194 2.18 22.05 -1.12
CA ARG A 194 2.17 22.35 -2.56
C ARG A 194 2.75 21.17 -3.30
N VAL A 195 2.14 20.80 -4.41
CA VAL A 195 2.66 19.80 -5.34
C VAL A 195 3.17 20.48 -6.58
N ASP A 196 4.40 20.13 -6.96
CA ASP A 196 5.07 20.56 -8.20
C ASP A 196 5.12 19.36 -9.15
N TYR A 197 4.59 19.52 -10.35
CA TYR A 197 4.57 18.52 -11.41
C TYR A 197 5.75 18.74 -12.36
N TYR A 198 6.60 17.72 -12.48
CA TYR A 198 7.75 17.70 -13.38
C TYR A 198 7.54 16.67 -14.47
N ASP A 199 7.96 17.04 -15.67
CA ASP A 199 7.93 16.22 -16.86
C ASP A 199 9.25 16.36 -17.63
N TRP A 200 9.65 15.31 -18.32
CA TRP A 200 10.85 15.29 -19.13
C TRP A 200 10.59 15.90 -20.50
N ASP A 201 11.28 16.98 -20.81
CA ASP A 201 11.16 17.72 -22.07
C ASP A 201 12.52 18.35 -22.43
N ASP A 202 12.85 18.39 -23.74
CA ASP A 202 14.11 18.97 -24.24
C ASP A 202 15.38 18.46 -23.53
N GLY A 203 15.39 17.19 -23.10
CA GLY A 203 16.55 16.55 -22.46
C GLY A 203 16.76 16.92 -21.01
N ALA A 204 15.74 17.41 -20.30
CA ALA A 204 15.79 17.74 -18.89
C ALA A 204 14.42 17.61 -18.19
N LEU A 205 14.44 17.47 -16.87
CA LEU A 205 13.24 17.55 -16.03
C LEU A 205 12.82 19.00 -15.82
N HIS A 206 11.64 19.36 -16.26
CA HIS A 206 11.07 20.70 -16.13
C HIS A 206 9.84 20.72 -15.24
N ALA A 207 9.77 21.68 -14.32
CA ALA A 207 8.53 21.97 -13.61
C ALA A 207 7.52 22.58 -14.58
N LYS A 208 6.41 21.89 -14.81
CA LYS A 208 5.36 22.28 -15.78
C LYS A 208 4.21 23.02 -15.12
N SER A 209 3.81 22.61 -13.93
CA SER A 209 2.73 23.25 -13.19
C SER A 209 2.88 22.98 -11.68
N SER A 210 2.16 23.77 -10.90
CA SER A 210 2.14 23.67 -9.44
C SER A 210 0.73 23.99 -8.93
N LEU A 211 0.31 23.34 -7.85
CA LEU A 211 -0.94 23.64 -7.15
C LEU A 211 -0.82 23.41 -5.66
N ARG A 212 -1.69 24.08 -4.88
CA ARG A 212 -1.82 23.84 -3.44
C ARG A 212 -2.71 22.65 -3.17
N LEU A 213 -2.35 21.87 -2.15
CA LEU A 213 -3.15 20.78 -1.63
C LEU A 213 -4.09 21.27 -0.53
N SER A 214 -5.12 20.50 -0.26
CA SER A 214 -6.10 20.81 0.79
C SER A 214 -5.57 20.53 2.20
N ALA A 215 -4.69 19.54 2.36
CA ALA A 215 -4.00 19.23 3.61
C ALA A 215 -2.63 19.90 3.68
N SER A 216 -2.13 20.18 4.89
CA SER A 216 -0.74 20.57 5.13
C SER A 216 0.20 19.36 5.00
N VAL A 217 1.51 19.62 4.84
CA VAL A 217 2.51 18.54 4.77
C VAL A 217 2.49 17.61 5.99
N ALA A 218 2.26 18.19 7.19
CA ALA A 218 2.21 17.41 8.44
C ALA A 218 0.99 16.50 8.53
N GLU A 219 -0.08 16.84 7.82
CA GLU A 219 -1.33 16.08 7.77
C GLU A 219 -1.35 15.02 6.68
N LEU A 220 -0.40 15.04 5.73
CA LEU A 220 -0.35 14.05 4.64
C LEU A 220 -0.20 12.63 5.21
N SER A 221 -1.16 11.79 4.87
CA SER A 221 -1.22 10.39 5.29
C SER A 221 -0.78 9.45 4.18
N ARG A 222 -1.40 9.55 3.00
CA ARG A 222 -1.16 8.58 1.92
C ARG A 222 -1.19 9.23 0.52
N LEU A 223 -0.35 8.69 -0.36
CA LEU A 223 -0.37 8.94 -1.81
C LEU A 223 -0.78 7.63 -2.49
N THR A 224 -1.83 7.66 -3.31
CA THR A 224 -2.32 6.50 -4.03
C THR A 224 -2.38 6.81 -5.52
N ALA A 225 -1.59 6.12 -6.32
CA ALA A 225 -1.75 6.15 -7.77
C ALA A 225 -3.03 5.40 -8.16
N GLY A 226 -3.77 5.91 -9.12
CA GLY A 226 -5.03 5.31 -9.53
C GLY A 226 -5.47 5.78 -10.92
N THR A 227 -6.63 5.28 -11.34
CA THR A 227 -7.20 5.53 -12.67
C THR A 227 -8.60 6.13 -12.52
N LEU A 228 -8.92 7.13 -13.33
CA LEU A 228 -10.23 7.76 -13.43
C LEU A 228 -11.18 6.99 -14.37
N THR A 229 -12.47 7.36 -14.36
CA THR A 229 -13.50 6.69 -15.18
C THR A 229 -13.24 6.70 -16.69
N GLY A 230 -12.46 7.67 -17.18
CA GLY A 230 -12.07 7.78 -18.61
C GLY A 230 -10.79 7.03 -18.94
N GLY A 231 -10.13 6.40 -17.96
CA GLY A 231 -8.85 5.70 -18.13
C GLY A 231 -7.63 6.62 -17.92
N GLU A 232 -7.83 7.88 -17.56
CA GLU A 232 -6.73 8.80 -17.23
C GLU A 232 -6.13 8.42 -15.88
N ASN A 233 -4.82 8.55 -15.77
CA ASN A 233 -4.11 8.33 -14.52
C ASN A 233 -4.26 9.53 -13.57
N ALA A 234 -4.32 9.25 -12.27
CA ALA A 234 -4.46 10.25 -11.23
C ALA A 234 -3.63 9.89 -9.98
N LEU A 235 -3.29 10.92 -9.20
CA LEU A 235 -2.73 10.75 -7.86
C LEU A 235 -3.76 11.22 -6.84
N PHE A 236 -4.20 10.31 -5.98
CA PHE A 236 -5.03 10.60 -4.83
C PHE A 236 -4.13 10.95 -3.64
N VAL A 237 -4.29 12.13 -3.10
CA VAL A 237 -3.51 12.64 -1.97
C VAL A 237 -4.41 12.75 -0.76
N THR A 238 -4.25 11.84 0.20
CA THR A 238 -5.07 11.81 1.41
C THR A 238 -4.32 12.41 2.58
N GLY A 239 -4.99 13.32 3.28
CA GLY A 239 -4.54 13.92 4.54
C GLY A 239 -5.51 13.64 5.67
N VAL A 240 -4.98 13.69 6.92
CA VAL A 240 -5.76 13.60 8.17
C VAL A 240 -5.52 14.86 8.96
N THR A 241 -6.56 15.65 9.12
CA THR A 241 -6.50 16.95 9.84
C THR A 241 -6.35 16.76 11.34
N GLY A 242 -5.96 17.83 12.04
CA GLY A 242 -5.85 17.82 13.51
C GLY A 242 -7.15 17.47 14.25
N ASP A 243 -8.31 17.64 13.61
CA ASP A 243 -9.62 17.25 14.13
C ASP A 243 -10.00 15.80 13.79
N ASN A 244 -9.05 15.01 13.27
CA ASN A 244 -9.27 13.65 12.78
C ASN A 244 -10.28 13.54 11.63
N LEU A 245 -10.39 14.54 10.80
CA LEU A 245 -11.14 14.47 9.55
C LEU A 245 -10.22 14.08 8.41
N THR A 246 -10.76 13.47 7.38
CA THR A 246 -10.03 13.10 6.16
C THR A 246 -10.31 14.11 5.06
N VAL A 247 -9.27 14.45 4.31
CA VAL A 247 -9.36 15.19 3.06
C VAL A 247 -8.63 14.42 1.98
N THR A 248 -9.22 14.31 0.79
CA THR A 248 -8.58 13.63 -0.35
C THR A 248 -8.63 14.54 -1.58
N ASP A 249 -7.47 15.02 -1.99
CA ASP A 249 -7.26 15.69 -3.27
C ASP A 249 -7.11 14.64 -4.38
N VAL A 250 -7.69 14.88 -5.55
CA VAL A 250 -7.56 14.01 -6.73
C VAL A 250 -6.88 14.78 -7.83
N LEU A 251 -5.63 14.46 -8.07
CA LEU A 251 -4.76 15.18 -8.98
C LEU A 251 -4.69 14.47 -10.33
N ALA A 252 -5.02 15.18 -11.41
CA ALA A 252 -4.95 14.66 -12.77
C ALA A 252 -4.49 15.73 -13.75
N LEU A 253 -4.04 15.32 -14.94
CA LEU A 253 -3.65 16.24 -16.01
C LEU A 253 -4.84 16.57 -16.89
N LYS A 254 -5.24 17.83 -16.89
CA LYS A 254 -6.26 18.36 -17.80
C LYS A 254 -5.66 19.43 -18.72
N GLY A 255 -5.62 19.11 -20.01
CA GLY A 255 -4.98 20.01 -20.98
C GLY A 255 -3.48 20.23 -20.72
N GLY A 256 -2.77 19.21 -20.26
CA GLY A 256 -1.33 19.26 -19.97
C GLY A 256 -0.96 20.03 -18.69
N ARG A 257 -1.93 20.35 -17.83
CA ARG A 257 -1.71 21.00 -16.54
C ARG A 257 -2.30 20.17 -15.41
N LEU A 258 -1.54 20.08 -14.31
CA LEU A 258 -2.02 19.43 -13.10
C LEU A 258 -3.19 20.21 -12.50
N GLN A 259 -4.28 19.52 -12.22
CA GLN A 259 -5.48 20.07 -11.57
C GLN A 259 -5.92 19.13 -10.45
N ASN A 260 -6.54 19.70 -9.43
CA ASN A 260 -7.26 18.96 -8.42
C ASN A 260 -8.73 18.87 -8.83
N ILE A 261 -9.13 17.73 -9.37
CA ILE A 261 -10.48 17.51 -9.90
C ILE A 261 -11.54 17.25 -8.83
N ALA A 262 -11.13 17.00 -7.58
CA ALA A 262 -12.04 16.90 -6.44
C ALA A 262 -12.48 18.27 -5.91
N LEU A 263 -11.87 19.35 -6.37
CA LEU A 263 -12.29 20.73 -6.02
C LEU A 263 -13.57 21.12 -6.75
N GLY A 264 -14.58 21.53 -6.00
CA GLY A 264 -15.73 22.23 -6.59
C GLY A 264 -15.32 23.55 -7.28
N ALA A 265 -16.13 24.02 -8.22
CA ALA A 265 -15.81 25.16 -9.10
C ALA A 265 -15.40 26.45 -8.36
N ASP A 266 -15.91 26.68 -7.18
CA ASP A 266 -15.66 27.88 -6.35
C ASP A 266 -14.91 27.56 -5.04
N ALA A 267 -14.38 26.33 -4.87
CA ALA A 267 -13.72 25.89 -3.65
C ALA A 267 -12.21 26.10 -3.72
N ASN A 268 -11.61 26.52 -2.63
CA ASN A 268 -10.15 26.62 -2.48
C ASN A 268 -9.52 25.36 -1.87
N GLN A 269 -10.34 24.52 -1.26
CA GLN A 269 -9.94 23.26 -0.61
C GLN A 269 -11.05 22.25 -0.76
N VAL A 270 -10.69 20.97 -0.80
CA VAL A 270 -11.65 19.87 -0.70
C VAL A 270 -12.20 19.84 0.72
N PRO A 271 -13.51 19.69 0.92
CA PRO A 271 -14.08 19.57 2.26
C PRO A 271 -13.49 18.38 3.02
N ALA A 272 -13.15 18.61 4.28
CA ALA A 272 -12.77 17.52 5.18
C ALA A 272 -14.01 16.81 5.72
N GLU A 273 -13.90 15.49 5.89
CA GLU A 273 -15.03 14.63 6.26
C GLU A 273 -14.69 13.77 7.49
N GLU A 274 -15.73 13.26 8.14
CA GLU A 274 -15.58 12.28 9.22
C GLU A 274 -14.74 11.10 8.74
N ILE A 275 -13.81 10.64 9.58
CA ILE A 275 -12.86 9.61 9.22
C ILE A 275 -13.29 8.23 9.72
N PHE A 276 -13.14 7.22 8.86
CA PHE A 276 -12.89 5.87 9.30
C PHE A 276 -11.41 5.56 9.05
N LEU A 277 -10.65 5.40 10.12
CA LEU A 277 -9.24 5.03 10.05
C LEU A 277 -9.05 3.81 9.13
N GLY A 278 -8.15 3.94 8.17
CA GLY A 278 -7.82 2.86 7.24
C GLY A 278 -8.64 2.81 5.95
N LEU A 279 -9.53 3.77 5.70
CA LEU A 279 -10.17 3.91 4.39
C LEU A 279 -9.38 4.89 3.52
N PHE A 280 -8.83 4.37 2.43
CA PHE A 280 -8.06 5.12 1.45
C PHE A 280 -8.57 4.83 0.05
N PRO A 281 -8.28 5.71 -0.93
CA PRO A 281 -8.61 5.46 -2.32
C PRO A 281 -8.07 4.11 -2.80
N ARG A 282 -8.89 3.34 -3.50
CA ARG A 282 -8.57 2.04 -4.11
C ARG A 282 -9.65 1.64 -5.11
N ASP A 283 -9.38 0.66 -5.94
CA ASP A 283 -10.39 -0.02 -6.74
C ASP A 283 -11.21 -0.97 -5.83
N GLU A 284 -12.33 -0.47 -5.29
CA GLU A 284 -13.15 -1.18 -4.31
C GLU A 284 -14.06 -2.23 -4.95
N ASN A 285 -14.49 -1.98 -6.18
CA ASN A 285 -15.45 -2.83 -6.89
C ASN A 285 -14.79 -3.72 -7.95
N SER A 286 -13.46 -3.62 -8.15
CA SER A 286 -12.64 -4.38 -9.10
C SER A 286 -13.01 -4.11 -10.57
N ASP A 287 -13.36 -2.87 -10.90
CA ASP A 287 -13.66 -2.44 -12.28
C ASP A 287 -12.47 -1.76 -12.98
N GLY A 288 -11.34 -1.61 -12.28
CA GLY A 288 -10.10 -0.98 -12.78
C GLY A 288 -10.08 0.54 -12.62
N VAL A 289 -11.11 1.14 -12.03
CA VAL A 289 -11.17 2.55 -11.67
C VAL A 289 -10.91 2.69 -10.17
N THR A 290 -10.28 3.78 -9.76
CA THR A 290 -10.01 4.03 -8.34
C THR A 290 -11.10 4.89 -7.73
N GLU A 291 -11.72 4.39 -6.67
CA GLU A 291 -12.67 5.12 -5.86
C GLU A 291 -12.02 5.82 -4.68
N ALA A 292 -12.53 7.00 -4.35
CA ALA A 292 -12.26 7.65 -3.07
C ALA A 292 -13.41 7.41 -2.09
N PRO A 293 -13.13 7.01 -0.84
CA PRO A 293 -14.16 6.84 0.18
C PRO A 293 -14.63 8.21 0.69
N LYS A 294 -15.94 8.35 0.82
CA LYS A 294 -16.62 9.50 1.43
C LYS A 294 -17.55 9.02 2.52
N THR A 295 -17.70 9.78 3.59
CA THR A 295 -18.62 9.44 4.67
C THR A 295 -19.88 10.26 4.59
N ARG A 296 -21.03 9.62 4.79
CA ARG A 296 -22.33 10.28 4.85
C ARG A 296 -23.03 9.88 6.13
N PRO A 297 -23.63 10.85 6.86
CA PRO A 297 -24.33 10.55 8.10
C PRO A 297 -25.63 9.78 7.85
N LEU A 298 -25.88 8.79 8.69
CA LEU A 298 -27.18 8.13 8.79
C LEU A 298 -28.13 8.94 9.70
N GLN A 299 -29.41 8.71 9.59
CA GLN A 299 -30.34 9.24 10.58
C GLN A 299 -30.07 8.65 11.95
N ARG A 300 -30.13 9.48 13.01
CA ARG A 300 -29.98 8.96 14.37
C ARG A 300 -31.10 7.99 14.71
N PHE A 301 -30.78 6.91 15.38
CA PHE A 301 -31.78 5.96 15.84
C PHE A 301 -32.78 6.65 16.82
N ASP A 302 -32.25 7.42 17.76
CA ASP A 302 -33.02 8.33 18.63
C ASP A 302 -32.16 9.55 18.98
N ARG A 303 -32.65 10.42 19.85
CA ARG A 303 -31.97 11.68 20.23
C ARG A 303 -30.70 11.44 21.06
N GLU A 304 -30.61 10.31 21.75
CA GLU A 304 -29.52 9.95 22.65
C GLU A 304 -28.46 9.06 21.95
N SER A 305 -28.82 8.45 20.80
CA SER A 305 -27.92 7.58 20.02
C SER A 305 -26.81 8.38 19.39
N GLU A 306 -25.64 7.77 19.31
CA GLU A 306 -24.50 8.28 18.54
C GLU A 306 -24.86 8.39 17.06
N LEU A 307 -24.33 9.42 16.41
CA LEU A 307 -24.45 9.56 14.97
C LEU A 307 -23.60 8.46 14.30
N GLN A 308 -24.24 7.69 13.45
CA GLN A 308 -23.57 6.66 12.65
C GLN A 308 -23.39 7.19 11.23
N TYR A 309 -22.38 6.64 10.54
CA TYR A 309 -22.07 7.01 9.16
C TYR A 309 -22.02 5.76 8.29
N TYR A 310 -22.28 5.94 7.02
CA TYR A 310 -21.96 4.96 6.00
C TYR A 310 -20.91 5.54 5.04
N VAL A 311 -20.18 4.68 4.37
CA VAL A 311 -19.18 5.04 3.40
C VAL A 311 -19.78 4.93 2.01
N VAL A 312 -19.54 5.94 1.18
CA VAL A 312 -19.81 5.92 -0.26
C VAL A 312 -18.47 5.91 -0.98
N TRP A 313 -18.32 5.04 -1.93
CA TRP A 313 -17.19 4.97 -2.82
C TRP A 313 -17.51 5.74 -4.10
N GLU A 314 -16.75 6.80 -4.34
CA GLU A 314 -16.97 7.76 -5.41
C GLU A 314 -15.87 7.62 -6.48
N GLN A 315 -16.29 7.46 -7.74
CA GLN A 315 -15.44 7.57 -8.92
C GLN A 315 -15.42 8.99 -9.44
N TYR A 316 -14.27 9.39 -9.95
CA TYR A 316 -14.04 10.70 -10.54
C TYR A 316 -13.77 10.59 -12.04
N SER A 317 -14.25 11.55 -12.80
CA SER A 317 -13.87 11.77 -14.19
C SER A 317 -12.97 13.01 -14.32
N ILE A 318 -12.25 13.12 -15.43
CA ILE A 318 -11.30 14.23 -15.67
C ILE A 318 -12.00 15.59 -15.71
N ASP A 319 -13.29 15.67 -15.98
CA ASP A 319 -14.05 16.91 -15.99
C ASP A 319 -14.54 17.32 -14.58
N GLY A 320 -14.31 16.47 -13.56
CA GLY A 320 -14.72 16.69 -12.18
C GLY A 320 -16.10 16.13 -11.87
N THR A 321 -16.72 15.36 -12.77
CA THR A 321 -17.96 14.65 -12.47
C THR A 321 -17.67 13.52 -11.47
N VAL A 322 -18.52 13.39 -10.46
CA VAL A 322 -18.43 12.39 -9.40
C VAL A 322 -19.61 11.43 -9.51
N THR A 323 -19.35 10.14 -9.39
CA THR A 323 -20.37 9.09 -9.43
C THR A 323 -20.24 8.16 -8.23
N ASP A 324 -21.31 8.00 -7.48
CA ASP A 324 -21.41 7.01 -6.40
C ASP A 324 -21.51 5.61 -7.02
N VAL A 325 -20.60 4.70 -6.68
CA VAL A 325 -20.59 3.34 -7.25
C VAL A 325 -20.93 2.26 -6.24
N GLN A 326 -20.59 2.46 -4.99
CA GLN A 326 -20.89 1.50 -3.92
C GLN A 326 -21.09 2.23 -2.60
N SER A 327 -21.96 1.69 -1.75
CA SER A 327 -22.12 2.15 -0.36
C SER A 327 -21.87 1.01 0.60
N CYS A 328 -21.19 1.25 1.72
CA CYS A 328 -20.98 0.24 2.74
C CYS A 328 -21.13 0.81 4.16
N PHE A 329 -21.54 -0.04 5.09
CA PHE A 329 -21.45 0.24 6.52
C PHE A 329 -20.16 -0.36 7.05
N HIS A 330 -19.23 0.51 7.47
CA HIS A 330 -17.88 0.13 7.88
C HIS A 330 -17.79 0.13 9.41
N ASN A 331 -17.92 -1.05 10.03
CA ASN A 331 -17.94 -1.21 11.49
C ASN A 331 -16.54 -1.54 12.04
N VAL A 332 -15.73 -0.53 12.27
CA VAL A 332 -14.37 -0.67 12.83
C VAL A 332 -14.39 -1.30 14.21
N ALA A 333 -15.41 -0.99 15.03
CA ALA A 333 -15.50 -1.45 16.41
C ALA A 333 -15.61 -2.99 16.52
N ASP A 334 -16.26 -3.63 15.56
CA ASP A 334 -16.48 -5.07 15.54
C ASP A 334 -15.73 -5.76 14.38
N GLY A 335 -14.92 -5.00 13.61
CA GLY A 335 -13.97 -5.52 12.62
C GLY A 335 -14.59 -6.03 11.31
N TRP A 336 -15.71 -5.46 10.85
CA TRP A 336 -16.39 -5.89 9.63
C TRP A 336 -16.97 -4.76 8.80
N SER A 337 -17.18 -5.00 7.52
CA SER A 337 -17.84 -4.11 6.57
C SER A 337 -18.95 -4.86 5.84
N LEU A 338 -20.04 -4.16 5.52
CA LEU A 338 -21.18 -4.68 4.77
C LEU A 338 -21.51 -3.72 3.63
N VAL A 339 -21.43 -4.21 2.39
CA VAL A 339 -21.92 -3.49 1.22
C VAL A 339 -23.44 -3.40 1.33
N LEU A 340 -23.94 -2.16 1.41
CA LEU A 340 -25.37 -1.90 1.59
C LEU A 340 -26.11 -2.19 0.27
N PRO A 341 -27.31 -2.80 0.34
CA PRO A 341 -28.15 -2.96 -0.83
C PRO A 341 -28.53 -1.63 -1.47
N ASP A 342 -28.54 -1.57 -2.80
CA ASP A 342 -28.88 -0.35 -3.54
C ASP A 342 -30.34 0.05 -3.33
N GLU A 343 -31.21 -0.94 -3.10
CA GLU A 343 -32.64 -0.77 -2.81
C GLU A 343 -32.91 -0.12 -1.46
N TRP A 344 -31.91 -0.05 -0.58
CA TRP A 344 -32.09 0.64 0.71
C TRP A 344 -32.00 2.15 0.52
N ASP A 345 -33.04 2.83 0.97
CA ASP A 345 -33.05 4.29 1.07
C ASP A 345 -32.15 4.72 2.25
N LYS A 346 -30.92 5.12 1.90
CA LYS A 346 -29.89 5.49 2.89
C LYS A 346 -30.27 6.76 3.66
N ASP A 347 -31.04 7.66 3.06
CA ASP A 347 -31.51 8.90 3.72
C ASP A 347 -32.49 8.62 4.86
N HIS A 348 -33.18 7.48 4.82
CA HIS A 348 -34.13 7.04 5.84
C HIS A 348 -33.64 5.78 6.60
N LEU A 349 -32.39 5.41 6.43
CA LEU A 349 -31.77 4.31 7.14
C LEU A 349 -31.28 4.76 8.52
N THR A 350 -31.57 3.96 9.55
CA THR A 350 -31.03 4.14 10.90
C THR A 350 -30.33 2.87 11.37
N VAL A 351 -29.33 3.02 12.21
CA VAL A 351 -28.56 1.91 12.75
C VAL A 351 -28.53 2.00 14.26
N GLU A 352 -28.77 0.87 14.91
CA GLU A 352 -28.66 0.70 16.36
C GLU A 352 -27.58 -0.35 16.68
N ARG A 353 -26.68 -0.03 17.59
CA ARG A 353 -25.68 -0.95 18.10
C ARG A 353 -26.00 -1.32 19.53
N SER A 354 -26.10 -2.60 19.84
CA SER A 354 -26.24 -3.13 21.20
C SER A 354 -25.11 -4.08 21.49
N ALA A 355 -24.56 -4.03 22.72
CA ALA A 355 -23.47 -4.89 23.15
C ALA A 355 -23.87 -5.59 24.45
N GLY A 356 -23.61 -6.90 24.51
CA GLY A 356 -23.81 -7.76 25.66
C GLY A 356 -22.62 -8.69 25.88
N SER A 357 -22.73 -9.60 26.85
CA SER A 357 -21.66 -10.56 27.14
C SER A 357 -21.52 -11.58 26.00
N GLY A 358 -20.44 -11.46 25.22
CA GLY A 358 -20.14 -12.35 24.11
C GLY A 358 -20.96 -12.13 22.83
N GLU A 359 -21.78 -11.09 22.78
CA GLU A 359 -22.58 -10.75 21.61
C GLU A 359 -22.63 -9.24 21.41
N THR A 360 -22.26 -8.77 20.24
CA THR A 360 -22.58 -7.43 19.74
C THR A 360 -23.53 -7.54 18.57
N ALA A 361 -24.57 -6.72 18.52
CA ALA A 361 -25.53 -6.70 17.43
C ALA A 361 -25.65 -5.30 16.83
N VAL A 362 -25.56 -5.22 15.52
CA VAL A 362 -25.79 -4.01 14.72
C VAL A 362 -27.06 -4.24 13.91
N SER A 363 -28.10 -3.48 14.19
CA SER A 363 -29.41 -3.61 13.56
C SER A 363 -29.70 -2.42 12.65
N PHE A 364 -30.09 -2.72 11.42
CA PHE A 364 -30.49 -1.74 10.40
C PHE A 364 -32.00 -1.64 10.32
N TYR A 365 -32.51 -0.40 10.30
CA TYR A 365 -33.93 -0.12 10.24
C TYR A 365 -34.20 0.92 9.16
N ARG A 366 -35.36 0.81 8.51
CA ARG A 366 -35.93 1.87 7.68
C ARG A 366 -37.03 2.59 8.42
N ALA A 367 -37.31 3.83 8.05
CA ALA A 367 -38.49 4.55 8.50
C ALA A 367 -39.75 3.90 7.89
N GLY A 368 -40.68 3.49 8.75
CA GLY A 368 -41.97 2.98 8.38
C GLY A 368 -43.10 4.02 8.51
N GLU A 369 -44.32 3.66 8.14
CA GLU A 369 -45.47 4.51 8.27
C GLU A 369 -45.75 4.89 9.74
N GLY A 370 -46.13 6.16 9.98
CA GLY A 370 -46.43 6.66 11.31
C GLY A 370 -45.26 6.81 12.27
N GLY A 371 -44.01 6.80 11.76
CA GLY A 371 -42.80 6.92 12.55
C GLY A 371 -42.36 5.62 13.21
N LEU A 372 -42.94 4.49 12.82
CA LEU A 372 -42.48 3.16 13.23
C LEU A 372 -41.16 2.85 12.52
N ARG A 373 -40.29 2.08 13.18
CA ARG A 373 -39.05 1.57 12.61
C ARG A 373 -39.22 0.11 12.26
N GLU A 374 -38.95 -0.18 11.02
CA GLU A 374 -39.04 -1.54 10.48
C GLU A 374 -37.63 -2.13 10.35
N LYS A 375 -37.37 -3.22 11.04
CA LYS A 375 -36.09 -3.89 11.06
C LYS A 375 -35.85 -4.60 9.72
N LEU A 376 -34.70 -4.27 9.10
CA LEU A 376 -34.25 -4.86 7.84
C LEU A 376 -33.29 -6.03 8.05
N LEU A 377 -32.24 -5.80 8.85
CA LEU A 377 -31.15 -6.76 9.04
C LEU A 377 -30.55 -6.55 10.43
N THR A 378 -30.07 -7.61 11.04
CA THR A 378 -29.15 -7.54 12.19
C THR A 378 -27.91 -8.37 11.89
N VAL A 379 -26.73 -7.76 12.06
CA VAL A 379 -25.43 -8.42 12.01
C VAL A 379 -24.95 -8.62 13.43
N TYR A 380 -24.52 -9.83 13.76
CA TYR A 380 -24.03 -10.23 15.08
C TYR A 380 -22.54 -10.53 15.01
N THR A 381 -21.77 -9.98 15.93
CA THR A 381 -20.40 -10.39 16.24
C THR A 381 -20.45 -11.19 17.53
N LEU A 382 -20.14 -12.48 17.46
CA LEU A 382 -20.26 -13.44 18.54
C LEU A 382 -18.87 -13.91 18.98
N THR A 383 -18.58 -13.79 20.27
CA THR A 383 -17.27 -14.14 20.86
C THR A 383 -17.43 -15.08 22.05
N GLY A 384 -16.31 -15.63 22.55
CA GLY A 384 -16.31 -16.54 23.69
C GLY A 384 -16.73 -17.98 23.33
N GLU A 385 -16.86 -18.82 24.34
CA GLU A 385 -17.07 -20.27 24.16
C GLU A 385 -18.45 -20.62 23.55
N ALA A 386 -19.47 -19.81 23.81
CA ALA A 386 -20.83 -20.06 23.33
C ALA A 386 -21.11 -19.54 21.89
N ARG A 387 -20.11 -18.91 21.22
CA ARG A 387 -20.29 -18.20 19.94
C ARG A 387 -20.95 -19.04 18.83
N GLU A 388 -20.54 -20.29 18.69
CA GLU A 388 -21.10 -21.20 17.67
C GLU A 388 -22.57 -21.56 17.95
N GLY A 389 -22.92 -21.76 19.23
CA GLY A 389 -24.29 -21.98 19.64
C GLY A 389 -25.17 -20.75 19.40
N LEU A 390 -24.68 -19.56 19.74
CA LEU A 390 -25.37 -18.29 19.55
C LEU A 390 -25.61 -17.96 18.07
N ALA A 391 -24.71 -18.39 17.19
CA ALA A 391 -24.82 -18.16 15.75
C ALA A 391 -26.03 -18.88 15.07
N ASN A 392 -26.58 -19.89 15.75
CA ASN A 392 -27.65 -20.72 15.22
C ASN A 392 -29.01 -20.47 15.90
N ILE A 393 -29.13 -19.45 16.77
CA ILE A 393 -30.37 -19.16 17.51
C ILE A 393 -31.26 -18.23 16.67
N GLY A 394 -32.55 -18.51 16.63
CA GLY A 394 -33.60 -17.57 16.19
C GLY A 394 -33.50 -17.17 14.72
N SER A 395 -33.31 -18.08 13.81
CA SER A 395 -33.20 -17.87 12.36
C SER A 395 -31.97 -17.02 11.97
N ARG A 396 -30.89 -17.08 12.78
CA ARG A 396 -29.60 -16.55 12.38
C ARG A 396 -28.93 -17.51 11.39
N PHE A 397 -28.10 -16.96 10.51
CA PHE A 397 -27.22 -17.71 9.62
C PHE A 397 -25.80 -17.13 9.70
N VAL A 398 -24.80 -18.00 9.54
CA VAL A 398 -23.40 -17.61 9.60
C VAL A 398 -23.00 -16.86 8.33
N LEU A 399 -22.41 -15.69 8.47
CA LEU A 399 -21.78 -14.93 7.40
C LEU A 399 -20.35 -15.43 7.17
N THR A 400 -19.54 -15.41 8.24
CA THR A 400 -18.17 -15.94 8.25
C THR A 400 -17.75 -16.33 9.67
N GLN A 401 -16.65 -17.08 9.78
CA GLN A 401 -16.13 -17.55 11.06
C GLN A 401 -14.61 -17.37 11.12
N GLN A 402 -14.13 -16.89 12.26
CA GLN A 402 -12.72 -16.83 12.65
C GLN A 402 -12.47 -17.64 13.93
N VAL A 403 -11.21 -17.78 14.32
CA VAL A 403 -10.82 -18.56 15.51
C VAL A 403 -11.50 -18.02 16.78
N GLU A 404 -11.61 -16.70 16.93
CA GLU A 404 -12.11 -16.05 18.16
C GLU A 404 -13.52 -15.47 18.03
N ALA A 405 -14.07 -15.40 16.82
CA ALA A 405 -15.37 -14.78 16.55
C ALA A 405 -16.16 -15.52 15.46
N VAL A 406 -17.48 -15.53 15.59
CA VAL A 406 -18.41 -15.93 14.56
C VAL A 406 -19.28 -14.72 14.21
N TYR A 407 -19.36 -14.42 12.92
CA TYR A 407 -20.22 -13.37 12.39
C TYR A 407 -21.46 -14.01 11.81
N ALA A 408 -22.61 -13.59 12.30
CA ALA A 408 -23.90 -14.12 11.86
C ALA A 408 -24.85 -12.98 11.54
N ALA A 409 -25.86 -13.26 10.74
CA ALA A 409 -26.90 -12.30 10.43
C ALA A 409 -28.29 -12.89 10.64
N ARG A 410 -29.27 -11.99 10.82
CA ARG A 410 -30.70 -12.32 10.81
C ARG A 410 -31.43 -11.29 9.97
N ILE A 411 -32.15 -11.78 8.98
CA ILE A 411 -33.03 -10.98 8.15
C ILE A 411 -34.25 -10.53 9.01
N GLY A 412 -34.59 -9.25 8.95
CA GLY A 412 -35.73 -8.69 9.64
C GLY A 412 -37.04 -8.91 8.88
N ASP A 413 -38.17 -8.72 9.57
CA ASP A 413 -39.50 -8.95 9.01
C ASP A 413 -39.87 -7.94 7.91
N ALA A 414 -39.20 -6.80 7.87
CA ALA A 414 -39.41 -5.75 6.87
C ALA A 414 -38.49 -5.89 5.63
N TRP A 415 -37.74 -6.99 5.54
CA TRP A 415 -36.88 -7.27 4.41
C TRP A 415 -37.72 -7.52 3.15
N ASN A 416 -37.66 -6.61 2.20
CA ASN A 416 -38.49 -6.63 0.99
C ASN A 416 -37.65 -6.56 -0.30
N ILE A 417 -36.39 -6.97 -0.22
CA ILE A 417 -35.48 -7.01 -1.35
C ILE A 417 -35.20 -8.46 -1.77
N THR A 418 -34.69 -8.62 -2.97
CA THR A 418 -34.46 -9.96 -3.58
C THR A 418 -33.20 -10.65 -3.07
N LEU A 419 -32.39 -9.99 -2.24
CA LEU A 419 -31.14 -10.56 -1.70
C LEU A 419 -31.46 -11.64 -0.66
N ASP A 420 -30.78 -12.77 -0.80
CA ASP A 420 -30.83 -13.89 0.10
C ASP A 420 -29.61 -13.95 1.03
N GLU A 421 -29.54 -15.02 1.83
CA GLU A 421 -28.40 -15.23 2.73
C GLU A 421 -27.04 -15.35 1.98
N GLN A 422 -27.04 -15.92 0.79
CA GLN A 422 -25.81 -16.08 0.00
C GLN A 422 -25.31 -14.71 -0.48
N SER A 423 -26.18 -13.90 -1.02
CA SER A 423 -25.88 -12.53 -1.43
C SER A 423 -25.38 -11.66 -0.27
N LEU A 424 -25.90 -11.87 0.95
CA LEU A 424 -25.41 -11.19 2.14
C LEU A 424 -24.02 -11.63 2.56
N ARG A 425 -23.68 -12.93 2.39
CA ARG A 425 -22.30 -13.42 2.63
C ARG A 425 -21.30 -12.80 1.65
N GLU A 426 -21.68 -12.64 0.40
CA GLU A 426 -20.84 -12.01 -0.64
C GLU A 426 -20.61 -10.51 -0.40
N ARG A 427 -21.58 -9.84 0.24
CA ARG A 427 -21.51 -8.42 0.60
C ARG A 427 -20.83 -8.16 1.94
N PHE A 428 -20.53 -9.18 2.72
CA PHE A 428 -19.93 -9.08 4.03
C PHE A 428 -18.43 -9.38 3.95
N SER A 429 -17.60 -8.50 4.53
CA SER A 429 -16.16 -8.69 4.60
C SER A 429 -15.62 -8.31 5.97
N LEU A 430 -14.48 -8.88 6.33
CA LEU A 430 -13.75 -8.53 7.53
C LEU A 430 -12.78 -7.40 7.24
N ILE A 431 -12.68 -6.44 8.15
CA ILE A 431 -11.67 -5.39 8.09
C ILE A 431 -10.33 -6.03 8.43
N THR A 432 -9.42 -6.02 7.47
CA THR A 432 -8.05 -6.53 7.62
C THR A 432 -7.10 -5.42 8.06
N ALA A 433 -5.91 -5.80 8.51
CA ALA A 433 -4.87 -4.84 8.87
C ALA A 433 -4.45 -3.94 7.68
N GLU A 434 -4.57 -4.43 6.45
CA GLU A 434 -4.31 -3.66 5.23
C GLU A 434 -5.31 -2.51 5.04
N TRP A 435 -6.53 -2.65 5.56
CA TRP A 435 -7.53 -1.58 5.55
C TRP A 435 -7.26 -0.50 6.60
N THR A 436 -6.54 -0.85 7.66
CA THR A 436 -6.29 0.04 8.81
C THR A 436 -4.90 0.67 8.81
N MET A 437 -3.93 0.05 8.13
CA MET A 437 -2.56 0.55 8.02
C MET A 437 -2.32 1.04 6.60
N GLY A 438 -2.16 2.36 6.45
CA GLY A 438 -1.61 2.91 5.21
C GLY A 438 -0.18 2.41 5.04
N ASP A 439 0.13 1.81 3.91
CA ASP A 439 1.51 1.57 3.52
C ASP A 439 2.22 2.91 3.41
N ASN A 440 3.31 3.07 4.19
CA ASN A 440 4.18 4.24 4.14
C ASN A 440 5.12 4.17 2.95
#